data_01dd8ce3d1a7b4494e880dfc7652b52e
#
_entry.id   01dd8ce3d1a7b4494e880dfc7652b52e
#
_cell.length_a   1.000
_cell.length_b   1.000
_cell.length_c   1.000
_cell.angle_alpha   90.00
_cell.angle_beta   90.00
_cell.angle_gamma   90.00
#
_symmetry.space_group_name_H-M   'P 1'
#
loop_
_entity.id
_entity.type
_entity.pdbx_description
1 polymer ?
#
loop_
_entity_poly.entity_id
_entity_poly.type
_entity_poly.pdbx_seq_one_letter_code
_entity_poly.pdbx_strand_id
1 'polypeptide(L)'
;METEVKESQGDGGADSGTSKDTRLLVAIGDLHGDYYRLERLLRENDLIVPSTMAWNPEASQVDLILIGDYVDWRNEPLEGPQTEWVEGAKRILDTIYALHHQLETLREQNEGFDSHIYSILGNHDEMMIEAHTVFSFLDMPQLEEFLSAVGQNRHVRHAIAGLGLEQGQIERLLKFLNWYVQGGQATVEGYGGLDVWKNAMDTEMGDFLRQYLRLGVKVNDRLFAHTAPDPRHFWLPIDEIMTLPQDQYKLAKESFLWSRKIWGYDYCTGSRTVPFTPEEMDDMLSGMGVKGVVVGHTPLPHDGKPVVAYEGRVINIDLHAFPGSEAFIERYVPSGEKKTPLRDLSLGR
;
A
#
# COMPACT_ATOMS: atom_id res chain seq x y z
N MET A 1 -69.16 14.40 23.43
CA MET A 1 -68.17 13.51 24.07
C MET A 1 -66.89 13.69 23.28
N GLU A 2 -66.13 14.74 23.61
CA GLU A 2 -64.88 15.14 22.98
C GLU A 2 -63.71 14.43 23.70
N THR A 3 -62.93 13.73 22.98
CA THR A 3 -61.73 13.02 23.50
C THR A 3 -60.53 13.90 23.25
N GLU A 4 -60.00 14.51 24.31
CA GLU A 4 -58.69 15.22 24.27
C GLU A 4 -57.56 14.25 23.98
N VAL A 5 -56.81 14.53 22.92
CA VAL A 5 -55.52 13.88 22.62
C VAL A 5 -54.42 14.70 23.29
N LYS A 6 -53.80 14.14 24.33
CA LYS A 6 -52.58 14.72 24.93
C LYS A 6 -51.38 14.44 24.01
N GLU A 7 -50.83 15.51 23.44
CA GLU A 7 -49.48 15.50 22.83
C GLU A 7 -48.43 15.37 23.94
N SER A 8 -47.71 14.27 23.93
CA SER A 8 -46.48 14.13 24.72
C SER A 8 -45.32 14.75 23.91
N GLN A 9 -44.87 15.92 24.38
CA GLN A 9 -43.59 16.48 23.96
C GLN A 9 -42.47 15.54 24.44
N GLY A 10 -41.93 14.74 23.54
CA GLY A 10 -40.68 14.00 23.71
C GLY A 10 -39.50 14.96 23.53
N ASP A 11 -38.84 15.23 24.63
CA ASP A 11 -37.60 15.99 24.70
C ASP A 11 -36.46 15.14 24.02
N GLY A 12 -36.28 15.34 22.71
CA GLY A 12 -35.26 14.69 21.92
C GLY A 12 -33.95 15.47 22.01
N GLY A 13 -33.33 15.45 23.18
CA GLY A 13 -31.94 15.87 23.31
C GLY A 13 -31.05 14.93 22.45
N ALA A 14 -30.71 15.34 21.23
CA ALA A 14 -29.66 14.72 20.46
C ALA A 14 -28.34 14.94 21.20
N ASP A 15 -27.95 13.94 21.97
CA ASP A 15 -26.61 13.85 22.56
C ASP A 15 -25.57 13.72 21.42
N SER A 16 -25.06 14.84 20.94
CA SER A 16 -23.96 14.94 20.01
C SER A 16 -22.62 14.74 20.72
N GLY A 17 -22.60 13.90 21.73
CA GLY A 17 -21.36 13.45 22.38
C GLY A 17 -20.59 12.52 21.48
N THR A 18 -19.83 13.09 20.54
CA THR A 18 -18.68 12.35 19.97
C THR A 18 -17.74 12.07 21.13
N SER A 19 -17.74 10.82 21.62
CA SER A 19 -16.83 10.37 22.66
C SER A 19 -15.41 10.78 22.25
N LYS A 20 -14.68 11.46 23.14
CA LYS A 20 -13.29 11.92 22.91
C LYS A 20 -12.33 10.77 22.62
N ASP A 21 -12.79 9.54 22.73
CA ASP A 21 -11.98 8.31 22.60
C ASP A 21 -12.16 7.59 21.25
N THR A 22 -13.00 8.10 20.33
CA THR A 22 -13.26 7.44 19.05
C THR A 22 -12.29 7.93 17.99
N ARG A 23 -11.60 7.01 17.33
CA ARG A 23 -10.68 7.28 16.21
C ARG A 23 -11.35 7.00 14.87
N LEU A 24 -10.98 7.76 13.86
CA LEU A 24 -11.30 7.48 12.46
C LEU A 24 -10.17 6.67 11.85
N LEU A 25 -10.50 5.56 11.19
CA LEU A 25 -9.60 4.80 10.35
C LEU A 25 -10.04 4.97 8.91
N VAL A 26 -9.09 5.33 8.04
CA VAL A 26 -9.26 5.44 6.60
C VAL A 26 -8.19 4.60 5.94
N ALA A 27 -8.58 3.59 5.13
CA ALA A 27 -7.64 2.82 4.35
C ALA A 27 -7.87 3.00 2.85
N ILE A 28 -6.79 3.23 2.12
CA ILE A 28 -6.78 3.45 0.67
C ILE A 28 -5.99 2.32 0.03
N GLY A 29 -6.59 1.66 -0.95
CA GLY A 29 -6.00 0.55 -1.70
C GLY A 29 -4.98 1.00 -2.75
N ASP A 30 -4.62 0.06 -3.59
CA ASP A 30 -3.63 0.19 -4.67
C ASP A 30 -3.88 1.46 -5.51
N LEU A 31 -2.84 2.24 -5.73
CA LEU A 31 -2.95 3.53 -6.43
C LEU A 31 -2.41 3.49 -7.86
N HIS A 32 -1.33 2.73 -8.11
CA HIS A 32 -0.70 2.59 -9.44
C HIS A 32 -0.58 3.93 -10.20
N GLY A 33 -0.09 4.97 -9.51
CA GLY A 33 0.07 6.30 -10.10
C GLY A 33 -1.21 7.15 -10.16
N ASP A 34 -2.35 6.67 -9.62
CA ASP A 34 -3.59 7.45 -9.58
C ASP A 34 -3.57 8.51 -8.46
N TYR A 35 -2.79 9.57 -8.71
CA TYR A 35 -2.65 10.69 -7.78
C TYR A 35 -3.98 11.39 -7.47
N TYR A 36 -4.82 11.60 -8.47
CA TYR A 36 -6.08 12.31 -8.29
C TYR A 36 -7.09 11.53 -7.45
N ARG A 37 -7.04 10.20 -7.53
CA ARG A 37 -7.78 9.33 -6.62
C ARG A 37 -7.30 9.49 -5.18
N LEU A 38 -5.99 9.49 -4.95
CA LEU A 38 -5.44 9.75 -3.61
C LEU A 38 -5.91 11.11 -3.09
N GLU A 39 -5.72 12.17 -3.89
CA GLU A 39 -6.14 13.52 -3.53
C GLU A 39 -7.64 13.60 -3.19
N ARG A 40 -8.50 13.01 -4.03
CA ARG A 40 -9.95 12.98 -3.81
C ARG A 40 -10.30 12.26 -2.51
N LEU A 41 -9.76 11.06 -2.29
CA LEU A 41 -10.06 10.27 -1.09
C LEU A 41 -9.59 10.95 0.20
N LEU A 42 -8.45 11.63 0.17
CA LEU A 42 -7.98 12.43 1.31
C LEU A 42 -8.92 13.63 1.59
N ARG A 43 -9.41 14.30 0.55
CA ARG A 43 -10.34 15.43 0.68
C ARG A 43 -11.73 15.01 1.16
N GLU A 44 -12.29 13.96 0.57
CA GLU A 44 -13.62 13.43 0.94
C GLU A 44 -13.71 12.98 2.39
N ASN A 45 -12.57 12.67 3.00
CA ASN A 45 -12.46 12.28 4.41
C ASN A 45 -11.93 13.40 5.31
N ASP A 46 -11.86 14.64 4.83
CA ASP A 46 -11.39 15.82 5.56
C ASP A 46 -9.97 15.68 6.13
N LEU A 47 -9.12 14.85 5.51
CA LEU A 47 -7.76 14.58 5.99
C LEU A 47 -6.76 15.64 5.57
N ILE A 48 -7.04 16.38 4.51
CA ILE A 48 -6.17 17.44 3.98
C ILE A 48 -6.91 18.74 3.78
N VAL A 49 -6.16 19.83 3.86
CA VAL A 49 -6.66 21.16 3.48
C VAL A 49 -6.76 21.23 1.96
N PRO A 50 -7.95 21.47 1.38
CA PRO A 50 -8.18 21.33 -0.08
C PRO A 50 -7.27 22.15 -0.98
N SER A 51 -6.72 23.26 -0.49
CA SER A 51 -5.90 24.19 -1.29
C SER A 51 -4.41 23.88 -1.29
N THR A 52 -3.92 23.03 -0.37
CA THR A 52 -2.47 22.91 -0.12
C THR A 52 -1.96 21.48 -0.06
N MET A 53 -2.81 20.46 -0.09
CA MET A 53 -2.48 19.06 0.22
C MET A 53 -1.81 18.88 1.59
N ALA A 54 -1.84 19.89 2.46
CA ALA A 54 -1.35 19.77 3.80
C ALA A 54 -2.36 18.99 4.67
N TRP A 55 -1.87 18.26 5.65
CA TRP A 55 -2.73 17.59 6.62
C TRP A 55 -3.64 18.61 7.32
N ASN A 56 -4.91 18.25 7.47
CA ASN A 56 -5.86 19.07 8.20
C ASN A 56 -5.60 18.97 9.72
N PRO A 57 -5.19 20.06 10.40
CA PRO A 57 -4.88 20.02 11.83
C PRO A 57 -6.06 19.58 12.72
N GLU A 58 -7.30 19.73 12.24
CA GLU A 58 -8.50 19.28 12.95
C GLU A 58 -8.69 17.75 12.86
N ALA A 59 -8.07 17.10 11.88
CA ALA A 59 -8.03 15.64 11.77
C ALA A 59 -7.01 15.05 12.77
N SER A 60 -7.28 15.19 14.07
CA SER A 60 -6.33 14.93 15.16
C SER A 60 -6.41 13.53 15.78
N GLN A 61 -7.38 12.72 15.37
CA GLN A 61 -7.62 11.36 15.88
C GLN A 61 -7.88 10.40 14.69
N VAL A 62 -6.93 10.31 13.77
CA VAL A 62 -7.06 9.54 12.52
C VAL A 62 -5.92 8.56 12.36
N ASP A 63 -6.24 7.37 11.89
CA ASP A 63 -5.29 6.41 11.33
C ASP A 63 -5.51 6.30 9.82
N LEU A 64 -4.62 6.90 9.03
CA LEU A 64 -4.58 6.74 7.58
C LEU A 64 -3.67 5.56 7.24
N ILE A 65 -4.20 4.60 6.49
CA ILE A 65 -3.48 3.41 6.04
C ILE A 65 -3.48 3.37 4.51
N LEU A 66 -2.30 3.33 3.92
CA LEU A 66 -2.11 3.19 2.48
C LEU A 66 -1.58 1.78 2.22
N ILE A 67 -2.27 0.98 1.37
CA ILE A 67 -2.07 -0.49 1.28
C ILE A 67 -0.91 -0.88 0.35
N GLY A 68 -0.21 0.07 -0.26
CA GLY A 68 0.90 -0.20 -1.19
C GLY A 68 0.51 -0.01 -2.64
N ASP A 69 1.43 -0.42 -3.52
CA ASP A 69 1.35 -0.24 -4.97
C ASP A 69 1.07 1.22 -5.34
N TYR A 70 1.97 2.10 -4.90
CA TYR A 70 1.90 3.55 -5.18
C TYR A 70 2.33 3.89 -6.59
N VAL A 71 3.18 3.05 -7.18
CA VAL A 71 3.90 3.28 -8.44
C VAL A 71 3.38 2.38 -9.57
N ASP A 72 3.96 2.53 -10.77
CA ASP A 72 3.82 1.62 -11.91
C ASP A 72 2.45 1.65 -12.61
N TRP A 73 2.18 2.75 -13.31
CA TRP A 73 1.03 2.84 -14.20
C TRP A 73 1.19 1.95 -15.44
N ARG A 74 0.13 1.19 -15.81
CA ARG A 74 0.10 0.23 -16.92
C ARG A 74 -0.91 0.60 -18.02
N ASN A 75 -1.11 1.88 -18.25
CA ASN A 75 -2.04 2.44 -19.25
C ASN A 75 -3.54 2.19 -18.95
N GLU A 76 -3.90 1.78 -17.75
CA GLU A 76 -5.27 1.78 -17.27
C GLU A 76 -5.80 3.21 -17.07
N PRO A 77 -7.12 3.41 -17.19
CA PRO A 77 -7.72 4.71 -16.92
C PRO A 77 -7.53 5.13 -15.46
N LEU A 78 -7.04 6.35 -15.25
CA LEU A 78 -6.88 6.97 -13.93
C LEU A 78 -7.82 8.17 -13.80
N GLU A 79 -8.00 8.65 -12.57
CA GLU A 79 -8.70 9.91 -12.33
C GLU A 79 -7.87 11.11 -12.80
N GLY A 80 -8.52 12.26 -13.02
CA GLY A 80 -7.86 13.49 -13.42
C GLY A 80 -7.45 13.58 -14.90
N PRO A 81 -6.68 14.63 -15.26
CA PRO A 81 -6.25 14.86 -16.63
C PRO A 81 -5.24 13.82 -17.12
N GLN A 82 -5.51 13.21 -18.28
CA GLN A 82 -4.64 12.20 -18.88
C GLN A 82 -3.18 12.68 -19.08
N THR A 83 -3.00 13.96 -19.32
CA THR A 83 -1.68 14.58 -19.51
C THR A 83 -0.79 14.53 -18.26
N GLU A 84 -1.36 14.28 -17.10
CA GLU A 84 -0.66 14.25 -15.80
C GLU A 84 -0.51 12.84 -15.24
N TRP A 85 -1.05 11.81 -15.88
CA TRP A 85 -1.01 10.44 -15.36
C TRP A 85 0.42 9.88 -15.21
N VAL A 86 1.32 10.24 -16.13
CA VAL A 86 2.73 9.80 -16.07
C VAL A 86 3.43 10.28 -14.81
N GLU A 87 3.11 11.48 -14.31
CA GLU A 87 3.71 12.03 -13.08
C GLU A 87 3.07 11.46 -11.80
N GLY A 88 1.99 10.71 -11.93
CA GLY A 88 1.16 10.29 -10.81
C GLY A 88 1.93 9.53 -9.73
N ALA A 89 2.78 8.56 -10.10
CA ALA A 89 3.59 7.79 -9.17
C ALA A 89 4.51 8.68 -8.31
N LYS A 90 5.23 9.61 -8.96
CA LYS A 90 6.09 10.57 -8.27
C LYS A 90 5.28 11.47 -7.33
N ARG A 91 4.15 12.03 -7.80
CA ARG A 91 3.29 12.90 -7.00
C ARG A 91 2.71 12.19 -5.79
N ILE A 92 2.36 10.90 -5.90
CA ILE A 92 1.91 10.08 -4.79
C ILE A 92 3.01 9.94 -3.74
N LEU A 93 4.22 9.53 -4.15
CA LEU A 93 5.33 9.35 -3.23
C LEU A 93 5.72 10.66 -2.54
N ASP A 94 5.80 11.77 -3.28
CA ASP A 94 6.08 13.10 -2.72
C ASP A 94 5.01 13.52 -1.69
N THR A 95 3.73 13.22 -1.98
CA THR A 95 2.62 13.53 -1.07
C THR A 95 2.69 12.71 0.20
N ILE A 96 2.91 11.39 0.09
CA ILE A 96 3.02 10.50 1.25
C ILE A 96 4.20 10.93 2.13
N TYR A 97 5.35 11.22 1.51
CA TYR A 97 6.53 11.74 2.20
C TYR A 97 6.21 13.04 2.98
N ALA A 98 5.58 13.99 2.32
CA ALA A 98 5.22 15.27 2.94
C ALA A 98 4.22 15.08 4.11
N LEU A 99 3.22 14.22 3.96
CA LEU A 99 2.23 13.93 4.99
C LEU A 99 2.86 13.26 6.22
N HIS A 100 3.81 12.34 6.05
CA HIS A 100 4.53 11.74 7.18
C HIS A 100 5.23 12.81 8.01
N HIS A 101 6.01 13.70 7.38
CA HIS A 101 6.73 14.77 8.07
C HIS A 101 5.81 15.79 8.73
N GLN A 102 4.69 16.13 8.07
CA GLN A 102 3.72 17.05 8.66
C GLN A 102 3.08 16.45 9.93
N LEU A 103 2.72 15.16 9.91
CA LEU A 103 2.15 14.50 11.08
C LEU A 103 3.15 14.38 12.23
N GLU A 104 4.42 14.13 11.96
CA GLU A 104 5.48 14.14 12.97
C GLU A 104 5.57 15.52 13.61
N THR A 105 5.63 16.58 12.81
CA THR A 105 5.66 17.97 13.27
C THR A 105 4.43 18.35 14.11
N LEU A 106 3.23 17.98 13.65
CA LEU A 106 2.00 18.26 14.37
C LEU A 106 1.92 17.56 15.73
N ARG A 107 2.40 16.31 15.82
CA ARG A 107 2.48 15.59 17.11
C ARG A 107 3.47 16.22 18.08
N GLU A 108 4.61 16.74 17.58
CA GLU A 108 5.58 17.45 18.41
C GLU A 108 5.06 18.79 18.92
N GLN A 109 4.25 19.47 18.13
CA GLN A 109 3.75 20.82 18.43
C GLN A 109 2.44 20.84 19.21
N ASN A 110 1.67 19.76 19.20
CA ASN A 110 0.33 19.71 19.80
C ASN A 110 0.13 18.39 20.57
N GLU A 111 0.16 18.48 21.90
CA GLU A 111 0.00 17.33 22.80
C GLU A 111 -1.35 16.56 22.60
N GLY A 112 -2.38 17.23 22.09
CA GLY A 112 -3.67 16.61 21.81
C GLY A 112 -3.79 15.97 20.42
N PHE A 113 -2.75 16.08 19.58
CA PHE A 113 -2.76 15.57 18.22
C PHE A 113 -2.15 14.15 18.18
N ASP A 114 -2.97 13.15 17.79
CA ASP A 114 -2.58 11.74 17.78
C ASP A 114 -2.99 11.04 16.46
N SER A 115 -2.88 11.74 15.32
CA SER A 115 -3.08 11.10 14.01
C SER A 115 -1.80 10.42 13.51
N HIS A 116 -1.98 9.32 12.79
CA HIS A 116 -0.91 8.52 12.24
C HIS A 116 -1.15 8.20 10.76
N ILE A 117 -0.06 8.04 10.01
CA ILE A 117 -0.06 7.47 8.67
C ILE A 117 0.78 6.21 8.67
N TYR A 118 0.25 5.15 8.07
CA TYR A 118 0.92 3.87 7.87
C TYR A 118 0.98 3.57 6.38
N SER A 119 2.18 3.53 5.83
CA SER A 119 2.41 3.19 4.42
C SER A 119 2.85 1.73 4.34
N ILE A 120 2.01 0.91 3.73
CA ILE A 120 2.29 -0.51 3.52
C ILE A 120 3.10 -0.66 2.24
N LEU A 121 4.03 -1.60 2.22
CA LEU A 121 4.83 -1.96 1.06
C LEU A 121 3.97 -2.80 0.11
N GLY A 122 3.78 -2.35 -1.12
CA GLY A 122 3.23 -3.15 -2.22
C GLY A 122 4.31 -3.90 -2.98
N ASN A 123 3.91 -4.88 -3.80
CA ASN A 123 4.87 -5.63 -4.59
C ASN A 123 5.52 -4.78 -5.70
N HIS A 124 4.81 -3.79 -6.25
CA HIS A 124 5.37 -2.86 -7.23
C HIS A 124 6.36 -1.88 -6.57
N ASP A 125 6.09 -1.44 -5.35
CA ASP A 125 7.01 -0.60 -4.60
C ASP A 125 8.30 -1.38 -4.26
N GLU A 126 8.19 -2.66 -3.87
CA GLU A 126 9.34 -3.53 -3.66
C GLU A 126 10.15 -3.72 -4.94
N MET A 127 9.46 -4.01 -6.06
CA MET A 127 10.11 -4.16 -7.36
C MET A 127 10.88 -2.91 -7.75
N MET A 128 10.35 -1.71 -7.50
CA MET A 128 11.04 -0.43 -7.73
C MET A 128 12.30 -0.30 -6.87
N ILE A 129 12.20 -0.63 -5.57
CA ILE A 129 13.36 -0.56 -4.64
C ILE A 129 14.44 -1.58 -5.04
N GLU A 130 14.04 -2.81 -5.39
CA GLU A 130 14.99 -3.83 -5.88
C GLU A 130 15.60 -3.43 -7.22
N ALA A 131 14.83 -2.87 -8.14
CA ALA A 131 15.30 -2.40 -9.45
C ALA A 131 16.43 -1.38 -9.32
N HIS A 132 16.35 -0.47 -8.33
CA HIS A 132 17.40 0.51 -8.08
C HIS A 132 18.78 -0.11 -7.81
N THR A 133 18.84 -1.35 -7.31
CA THR A 133 20.11 -2.05 -7.05
C THR A 133 20.95 -2.30 -8.30
N VAL A 134 20.38 -2.16 -9.51
CA VAL A 134 21.10 -2.29 -10.79
C VAL A 134 22.28 -1.31 -10.89
N PHE A 135 22.14 -0.13 -10.29
CA PHE A 135 23.19 0.91 -10.29
C PHE A 135 24.41 0.59 -9.41
N SER A 136 24.35 -0.50 -8.65
CA SER A 136 25.53 -0.98 -7.92
C SER A 136 26.59 -1.67 -8.82
N PHE A 137 26.23 -1.99 -10.07
CA PHE A 137 27.12 -2.71 -11.01
C PHE A 137 26.99 -2.28 -12.48
N LEU A 138 26.00 -1.45 -12.85
CA LEU A 138 25.90 -0.82 -14.16
C LEU A 138 25.91 0.70 -14.00
N ASP A 139 26.63 1.38 -14.88
CA ASP A 139 26.49 2.82 -15.03
C ASP A 139 25.28 3.20 -15.91
N MET A 140 24.94 4.47 -15.94
CA MET A 140 23.79 4.97 -16.69
C MET A 140 23.87 4.67 -18.19
N PRO A 141 25.00 4.96 -18.90
CA PRO A 141 25.15 4.63 -20.31
C PRO A 141 24.95 3.14 -20.63
N GLN A 142 25.48 2.25 -19.80
CA GLN A 142 25.33 0.79 -19.98
C GLN A 142 23.87 0.36 -19.85
N LEU A 143 23.13 0.93 -18.87
CA LEU A 143 21.72 0.62 -18.65
C LEU A 143 20.85 1.16 -19.79
N GLU A 144 21.11 2.38 -20.27
CA GLU A 144 20.40 2.96 -21.41
C GLU A 144 20.64 2.19 -22.72
N GLU A 145 21.90 1.76 -22.97
CA GLU A 145 22.23 0.92 -24.12
C GLU A 145 21.49 -0.42 -24.03
N PHE A 146 21.48 -1.05 -22.85
CA PHE A 146 20.75 -2.29 -22.61
C PHE A 146 19.25 -2.13 -22.91
N LEU A 147 18.59 -1.09 -22.34
CA LEU A 147 17.17 -0.83 -22.58
C LEU A 147 16.89 -0.54 -24.06
N SER A 148 17.74 0.23 -24.73
CA SER A 148 17.62 0.48 -26.17
C SER A 148 17.73 -0.83 -26.98
N ALA A 149 18.65 -1.70 -26.64
CA ALA A 149 18.80 -3.00 -27.29
C ALA A 149 17.58 -3.90 -27.11
N VAL A 150 17.01 -3.92 -25.91
CA VAL A 150 15.79 -4.68 -25.60
C VAL A 150 14.59 -4.09 -26.36
N GLY A 151 14.41 -2.77 -26.37
CA GLY A 151 13.33 -2.08 -27.08
C GLY A 151 13.36 -2.27 -28.60
N GLN A 152 14.56 -2.54 -29.19
CA GLN A 152 14.73 -2.87 -30.61
C GLN A 152 14.48 -4.37 -30.93
N ASN A 153 13.80 -5.13 -30.08
CA ASN A 153 13.57 -6.56 -30.24
C ASN A 153 14.84 -7.42 -30.34
N ARG A 154 15.96 -6.94 -29.88
CA ARG A 154 17.14 -7.80 -29.69
C ARG A 154 16.85 -8.81 -28.59
N HIS A 155 17.26 -10.06 -28.80
CA HIS A 155 17.08 -11.06 -27.75
C HIS A 155 17.78 -10.59 -26.46
N VAL A 156 17.03 -10.46 -25.38
CA VAL A 156 17.50 -10.02 -24.04
C VAL A 156 18.80 -10.75 -23.65
N ARG A 157 18.92 -12.06 -23.96
CA ARG A 157 20.14 -12.86 -23.73
C ARG A 157 21.37 -12.30 -24.43
N HIS A 158 21.25 -11.80 -25.66
CA HIS A 158 22.40 -11.22 -26.38
C HIS A 158 22.80 -9.86 -25.79
N ALA A 159 21.83 -9.04 -25.39
CA ALA A 159 22.10 -7.77 -24.73
C ALA A 159 22.83 -7.98 -23.38
N ILE A 160 22.40 -8.98 -22.59
CA ILE A 160 23.05 -9.34 -21.32
C ILE A 160 24.47 -9.88 -21.56
N ALA A 161 24.68 -10.75 -22.56
CA ALA A 161 25.97 -11.35 -22.81
C ALA A 161 27.06 -10.30 -23.14
N GLY A 162 26.68 -9.16 -23.74
CA GLY A 162 27.59 -8.05 -24.03
C GLY A 162 28.09 -7.30 -22.81
N LEU A 163 27.40 -7.42 -21.66
CA LEU A 163 27.73 -6.67 -20.45
C LEU A 163 28.76 -7.36 -19.54
N GLY A 164 29.08 -8.64 -19.77
CA GLY A 164 30.10 -9.37 -18.99
C GLY A 164 29.75 -9.55 -17.50
N LEU A 165 28.45 -9.64 -17.17
CA LEU A 165 27.93 -9.68 -15.80
C LEU A 165 28.05 -11.07 -15.18
N GLU A 166 28.23 -11.11 -13.86
CA GLU A 166 28.13 -12.32 -13.05
C GLU A 166 26.66 -12.76 -12.87
N GLN A 167 26.44 -14.03 -12.52
CA GLN A 167 25.09 -14.59 -12.38
C GLN A 167 24.17 -13.77 -11.47
N GLY A 168 24.64 -13.34 -10.29
CA GLY A 168 23.85 -12.52 -9.36
C GLY A 168 23.54 -11.11 -9.89
N GLN A 169 24.41 -10.56 -10.73
CA GLN A 169 24.16 -9.27 -11.40
C GLN A 169 23.14 -9.44 -12.53
N ILE A 170 23.19 -10.55 -13.26
CA ILE A 170 22.18 -10.89 -14.29
C ILE A 170 20.81 -11.01 -13.66
N GLU A 171 20.67 -11.69 -12.51
CA GLU A 171 19.40 -11.83 -11.81
C GLU A 171 18.83 -10.47 -11.40
N ARG A 172 19.66 -9.56 -10.87
CA ARG A 172 19.23 -8.19 -10.53
C ARG A 172 18.84 -7.36 -11.76
N LEU A 173 19.58 -7.50 -12.86
CA LEU A 173 19.23 -6.84 -14.12
C LEU A 173 17.90 -7.36 -14.69
N LEU A 174 17.63 -8.65 -14.58
CA LEU A 174 16.34 -9.23 -14.98
C LEU A 174 15.20 -8.77 -14.07
N LYS A 175 15.42 -8.59 -12.78
CA LYS A 175 14.44 -7.98 -11.87
C LYS A 175 14.16 -6.53 -12.26
N PHE A 176 15.19 -5.73 -12.54
CA PHE A 176 15.02 -4.37 -13.06
C PHE A 176 14.18 -4.37 -14.35
N LEU A 177 14.53 -5.21 -15.33
CA LEU A 177 13.79 -5.29 -16.59
C LEU A 177 12.34 -5.71 -16.38
N ASN A 178 12.11 -6.69 -15.49
CA ASN A 178 10.76 -7.14 -15.15
C ASN A 178 9.92 -6.01 -14.56
N TRP A 179 10.46 -5.25 -13.60
CA TRP A 179 9.80 -4.06 -13.07
C TRP A 179 9.54 -3.02 -14.15
N TYR A 180 10.57 -2.69 -14.95
CA TYR A 180 10.50 -1.64 -15.98
C TYR A 180 9.36 -1.88 -16.97
N VAL A 181 9.19 -3.14 -17.43
CA VAL A 181 8.14 -3.50 -18.40
C VAL A 181 6.76 -3.68 -17.76
N GLN A 182 6.69 -3.84 -16.45
CA GLN A 182 5.43 -3.96 -15.71
C GLN A 182 4.86 -2.61 -15.23
N GLY A 183 5.35 -1.50 -15.77
CA GLY A 183 4.86 -0.15 -15.44
C GLY A 183 5.96 0.76 -14.87
N GLY A 184 7.10 0.23 -14.47
CA GLY A 184 8.23 1.00 -13.96
C GLY A 184 8.76 2.03 -14.96
N GLN A 185 8.58 1.80 -16.27
CA GLN A 185 8.89 2.80 -17.29
C GLN A 185 8.10 4.09 -17.02
N ALA A 186 6.81 4.01 -16.75
CA ALA A 186 5.99 5.19 -16.46
C ALA A 186 6.45 5.90 -15.17
N THR A 187 6.85 5.12 -14.15
CA THR A 187 7.45 5.69 -12.93
C THR A 187 8.71 6.48 -13.24
N VAL A 188 9.63 5.91 -14.02
CA VAL A 188 10.88 6.58 -14.46
C VAL A 188 10.58 7.84 -15.26
N GLU A 189 9.65 7.77 -16.21
CA GLU A 189 9.21 8.93 -17.02
C GLU A 189 8.60 10.03 -16.15
N GLY A 190 7.81 9.68 -15.14
CA GLY A 190 7.22 10.61 -14.17
C GLY A 190 8.25 11.35 -13.31
N TYR A 191 9.41 10.74 -13.09
CA TYR A 191 10.56 11.42 -12.49
C TYR A 191 11.34 12.32 -13.47
N GLY A 192 11.10 12.19 -14.77
CA GLY A 192 11.83 12.92 -15.82
C GLY A 192 13.01 12.15 -16.41
N GLY A 193 13.13 10.87 -16.14
CA GLY A 193 14.16 9.97 -16.67
C GLY A 193 14.90 9.15 -15.64
N LEU A 194 15.71 8.20 -16.11
CA LEU A 194 16.45 7.25 -15.27
C LEU A 194 17.41 7.93 -14.29
N ASP A 195 18.10 8.97 -14.71
CA ASP A 195 19.07 9.70 -13.91
C ASP A 195 18.40 10.46 -12.76
N VAL A 196 17.26 11.09 -13.01
CA VAL A 196 16.47 11.81 -12.00
C VAL A 196 15.86 10.82 -11.00
N TRP A 197 15.28 9.73 -11.50
CA TRP A 197 14.75 8.65 -10.65
C TRP A 197 15.84 8.03 -9.77
N LYS A 198 17.01 7.68 -10.37
CA LYS A 198 18.15 7.17 -9.61
C LYS A 198 18.55 8.12 -8.49
N ASN A 199 18.70 9.41 -8.79
CA ASN A 199 19.08 10.43 -7.80
C ASN A 199 18.05 10.54 -6.67
N ALA A 200 16.74 10.48 -6.97
CA ALA A 200 15.71 10.46 -5.95
C ALA A 200 15.81 9.23 -5.02
N MET A 201 16.08 8.06 -5.61
CA MET A 201 16.24 6.81 -4.85
C MET A 201 17.56 6.74 -4.07
N ASP A 202 18.59 7.45 -4.48
CA ASP A 202 19.88 7.58 -3.76
C ASP A 202 19.80 8.57 -2.58
N THR A 203 18.74 9.36 -2.47
CA THR A 203 18.59 10.44 -1.51
C THR A 203 17.34 10.29 -0.62
N GLU A 204 16.70 11.38 -0.27
CA GLU A 204 15.59 11.44 0.69
C GLU A 204 14.43 10.47 0.39
N MET A 205 14.07 10.30 -0.88
CA MET A 205 12.98 9.38 -1.24
C MET A 205 13.34 7.92 -0.96
N GLY A 206 14.54 7.49 -1.33
CA GLY A 206 14.98 6.13 -1.04
C GLY A 206 15.11 5.86 0.48
N ASP A 207 15.58 6.85 1.25
CA ASP A 207 15.64 6.76 2.71
C ASP A 207 14.24 6.70 3.33
N PHE A 208 13.32 7.53 2.82
CA PHE A 208 11.91 7.50 3.23
C PHE A 208 11.29 6.13 3.01
N LEU A 209 11.40 5.57 1.80
CA LEU A 209 10.82 4.26 1.47
C LEU A 209 11.35 3.18 2.43
N ARG A 210 12.66 3.14 2.68
CA ARG A 210 13.29 2.20 3.62
C ARG A 210 12.83 2.40 5.06
N GLN A 211 12.59 3.63 5.48
CA GLN A 211 12.24 3.96 6.85
C GLN A 211 10.75 3.77 7.16
N TYR A 212 9.86 4.11 6.23
CA TYR A 212 8.43 4.23 6.51
C TYR A 212 7.57 3.11 5.92
N LEU A 213 8.02 2.41 4.87
CA LEU A 213 7.24 1.29 4.34
C LEU A 213 7.23 0.10 5.31
N ARG A 214 6.07 -0.57 5.42
CA ARG A 214 5.81 -1.67 6.35
C ARG A 214 5.18 -2.85 5.61
N LEU A 215 5.44 -4.07 6.02
CA LEU A 215 4.74 -5.26 5.49
C LEU A 215 3.26 -5.29 5.89
N GLY A 216 2.94 -4.69 7.01
CA GLY A 216 1.57 -4.59 7.50
C GLY A 216 1.51 -3.82 8.81
N VAL A 217 0.30 -3.54 9.24
CA VAL A 217 0.01 -2.93 10.54
C VAL A 217 -1.25 -3.53 11.14
N LYS A 218 -1.19 -3.86 12.43
CA LYS A 218 -2.38 -4.21 13.20
C LYS A 218 -2.96 -2.94 13.80
N VAL A 219 -4.21 -2.65 13.47
CA VAL A 219 -4.98 -1.55 14.08
C VAL A 219 -6.27 -2.14 14.60
N ASN A 220 -6.55 -1.93 15.88
CA ASN A 220 -7.64 -2.59 16.59
C ASN A 220 -7.52 -4.13 16.45
N ASP A 221 -8.52 -4.80 15.94
CA ASP A 221 -8.55 -6.26 15.71
C ASP A 221 -8.37 -6.66 14.24
N ARG A 222 -7.88 -5.74 13.38
CA ARG A 222 -7.63 -5.98 11.96
C ARG A 222 -6.15 -5.85 11.59
N LEU A 223 -5.71 -6.72 10.70
CA LEU A 223 -4.46 -6.55 9.97
C LEU A 223 -4.73 -5.80 8.67
N PHE A 224 -3.92 -4.80 8.40
CA PHE A 224 -3.81 -4.13 7.11
C PHE A 224 -2.50 -4.54 6.47
N ALA A 225 -2.54 -5.12 5.30
CA ALA A 225 -1.37 -5.59 4.56
C ALA A 225 -1.66 -5.53 3.06
N HIS A 226 -0.61 -5.53 2.23
CA HIS A 226 -0.82 -5.51 0.78
C HIS A 226 -1.57 -6.75 0.29
N THR A 227 -1.21 -7.93 0.80
CA THR A 227 -1.99 -9.15 0.57
C THR A 227 -2.26 -9.89 1.89
N ALA A 228 -3.22 -10.80 1.88
CA ALA A 228 -3.36 -11.76 2.98
C ALA A 228 -2.28 -12.85 2.82
N PRO A 229 -1.42 -13.04 3.83
CA PRO A 229 -0.35 -14.01 3.77
C PRO A 229 -0.89 -15.44 3.65
N ASP A 230 -0.08 -16.35 3.10
CA ASP A 230 -0.43 -17.77 3.01
C ASP A 230 -0.36 -18.42 4.41
N PRO A 231 -1.48 -18.88 4.98
CA PRO A 231 -1.52 -19.43 6.32
C PRO A 231 -0.67 -20.70 6.50
N ARG A 232 -0.39 -21.42 5.40
CA ARG A 232 0.45 -22.62 5.45
C ARG A 232 1.92 -22.32 5.79
N HIS A 233 2.32 -21.06 5.69
CA HIS A 233 3.69 -20.63 5.95
C HIS A 233 3.82 -19.79 7.22
N PHE A 234 2.72 -19.25 7.77
CA PHE A 234 2.77 -18.25 8.84
C PHE A 234 1.66 -18.45 9.87
N TRP A 235 1.96 -19.23 10.90
CA TRP A 235 1.14 -19.44 12.10
C TRP A 235 1.57 -18.55 13.27
N LEU A 236 2.38 -17.51 12.99
CA LEU A 236 2.99 -16.71 14.03
C LEU A 236 2.21 -15.43 14.27
N PRO A 237 2.15 -14.94 15.51
CA PRO A 237 1.74 -13.58 15.79
C PRO A 237 2.51 -12.59 14.90
N ILE A 238 1.83 -11.55 14.48
CA ILE A 238 2.41 -10.53 13.57
C ILE A 238 3.75 -10.02 14.10
N ASP A 239 3.85 -9.79 15.40
CA ASP A 239 5.04 -9.27 16.07
C ASP A 239 6.25 -10.22 15.99
N GLU A 240 6.02 -11.52 15.82
CA GLU A 240 7.07 -12.54 15.74
C GLU A 240 7.64 -12.69 14.33
N ILE A 241 6.92 -12.25 13.28
CA ILE A 241 7.39 -12.32 11.89
C ILE A 241 8.74 -11.61 11.73
N MET A 242 8.92 -10.49 12.43
CA MET A 242 10.14 -9.69 12.37
C MET A 242 11.35 -10.36 13.04
N THR A 243 11.12 -11.39 13.84
CA THR A 243 12.17 -12.15 14.54
C THR A 243 12.58 -13.42 13.81
N LEU A 244 11.95 -13.71 12.68
CA LEU A 244 12.24 -14.90 11.89
C LEU A 244 13.68 -14.91 11.36
N PRO A 245 14.31 -16.09 11.21
CA PRO A 245 15.53 -16.24 10.43
C PRO A 245 15.37 -15.67 9.02
N GLN A 246 16.46 -15.17 8.42
CA GLN A 246 16.42 -14.42 7.18
C GLN A 246 15.74 -15.15 6.01
N ASP A 247 15.93 -16.46 5.89
CA ASP A 247 15.30 -17.30 4.86
C ASP A 247 13.79 -17.42 5.07
N GLN A 248 13.34 -17.62 6.32
CA GLN A 248 11.93 -17.66 6.67
C GLN A 248 11.28 -16.28 6.55
N TYR A 249 11.99 -15.22 6.96
CA TYR A 249 11.51 -13.85 6.78
C TYR A 249 11.29 -13.51 5.29
N LYS A 250 12.19 -13.96 4.42
CA LYS A 250 12.03 -13.77 2.96
C LYS A 250 10.75 -14.43 2.44
N LEU A 251 10.46 -15.66 2.87
CA LEU A 251 9.21 -16.35 2.50
C LEU A 251 7.97 -15.64 3.04
N ALA A 252 8.06 -15.12 4.30
CA ALA A 252 7.01 -14.32 4.89
C ALA A 252 6.73 -13.07 4.04
N LYS A 253 7.79 -12.32 3.74
CA LYS A 253 7.71 -11.11 2.92
C LYS A 253 7.08 -11.40 1.55
N GLU A 254 7.53 -12.43 0.84
CA GLU A 254 6.93 -12.84 -0.44
C GLU A 254 5.43 -13.14 -0.30
N SER A 255 5.03 -13.78 0.81
CA SER A 255 3.63 -14.07 1.09
C SER A 255 2.80 -12.80 1.32
N PHE A 256 3.34 -11.81 2.03
CA PHE A 256 2.67 -10.52 2.26
C PHE A 256 2.57 -9.65 1.01
N LEU A 257 3.40 -9.90 0.00
CA LEU A 257 3.45 -9.06 -1.21
C LEU A 257 2.77 -9.70 -2.42
N TRP A 258 2.71 -11.03 -2.50
CA TRP A 258 2.33 -11.71 -3.74
C TRP A 258 1.19 -12.73 -3.59
N SER A 259 0.78 -13.08 -2.38
CA SER A 259 -0.20 -14.15 -2.19
C SER A 259 -1.57 -13.76 -2.72
N ARG A 260 -2.16 -14.63 -3.55
CA ARG A 260 -3.56 -14.58 -4.00
C ARG A 260 -4.33 -15.83 -3.62
N LYS A 261 -3.79 -16.63 -2.71
CA LYS A 261 -4.36 -17.96 -2.38
C LYS A 261 -5.72 -17.88 -1.73
N ILE A 262 -5.98 -16.86 -0.93
CA ILE A 262 -7.33 -16.64 -0.37
C ILE A 262 -8.40 -16.47 -1.46
N TRP A 263 -8.00 -16.02 -2.65
CA TRP A 263 -8.86 -15.83 -3.80
C TRP A 263 -8.86 -17.03 -4.76
N GLY A 264 -8.15 -18.11 -4.41
CA GLY A 264 -8.04 -19.30 -5.23
C GLY A 264 -7.09 -19.18 -6.41
N TYR A 265 -6.00 -18.44 -6.25
CA TYR A 265 -4.92 -18.31 -7.24
C TYR A 265 -3.55 -18.57 -6.62
N ASP A 266 -2.71 -19.30 -7.32
CA ASP A 266 -1.29 -19.42 -7.03
C ASP A 266 -0.52 -18.44 -7.93
N TYR A 267 0.17 -17.47 -7.34
CA TYR A 267 0.87 -16.42 -8.09
C TYR A 267 2.11 -16.93 -8.84
N CYS A 268 2.78 -17.99 -8.33
CA CYS A 268 3.97 -18.55 -8.95
C CYS A 268 3.64 -19.28 -10.27
N THR A 269 2.50 -19.97 -10.31
CA THR A 269 2.11 -20.80 -11.44
C THR A 269 1.00 -20.18 -12.28
N GLY A 270 0.32 -19.15 -11.78
CA GLY A 270 -0.88 -18.60 -12.38
C GLY A 270 -2.08 -19.57 -12.37
N SER A 271 -1.93 -20.69 -11.65
CA SER A 271 -2.94 -21.76 -11.62
C SER A 271 -4.07 -21.41 -10.64
N ARG A 272 -5.26 -21.88 -10.94
CA ARG A 272 -6.34 -21.87 -9.96
C ARG A 272 -6.04 -22.85 -8.84
N THR A 273 -6.23 -22.42 -7.61
CA THR A 273 -6.15 -23.24 -6.40
C THR A 273 -7.51 -23.28 -5.72
N VAL A 274 -7.66 -24.15 -4.73
CA VAL A 274 -8.84 -24.13 -3.88
C VAL A 274 -8.74 -22.93 -2.94
N PRO A 275 -9.72 -22.03 -2.89
CA PRO A 275 -9.78 -20.98 -1.88
C PRO A 275 -9.75 -21.58 -0.48
N PHE A 276 -9.39 -20.77 0.52
CA PHE A 276 -9.45 -21.23 1.91
C PHE A 276 -10.87 -21.59 2.33
N THR A 277 -10.98 -22.57 3.20
CA THR A 277 -12.23 -22.81 3.92
C THR A 277 -12.42 -21.76 5.01
N PRO A 278 -13.64 -21.54 5.52
CA PRO A 278 -13.85 -20.65 6.68
C PRO A 278 -13.01 -21.04 7.89
N GLU A 279 -12.81 -22.34 8.13
CA GLU A 279 -11.97 -22.86 9.23
C GLU A 279 -10.50 -22.50 9.05
N GLU A 280 -9.93 -22.70 7.84
CA GLU A 280 -8.55 -22.29 7.54
C GLU A 280 -8.37 -20.78 7.70
N MET A 281 -9.39 -19.99 7.37
CA MET A 281 -9.38 -18.55 7.57
C MET A 281 -9.38 -18.20 9.08
N ASP A 282 -10.23 -18.86 9.88
CA ASP A 282 -10.30 -18.63 11.32
C ASP A 282 -8.97 -19.03 12.01
N ASP A 283 -8.36 -20.13 11.60
CA ASP A 283 -7.06 -20.59 12.10
C ASP A 283 -5.96 -19.56 11.76
N MET A 284 -5.93 -19.04 10.53
CA MET A 284 -4.99 -17.98 10.11
C MET A 284 -5.16 -16.73 10.97
N LEU A 285 -6.36 -16.21 11.07
CA LEU A 285 -6.66 -14.98 11.81
C LEU A 285 -6.32 -15.13 13.29
N SER A 286 -6.66 -16.28 13.89
CA SER A 286 -6.34 -16.62 15.27
C SER A 286 -4.83 -16.69 15.51
N GLY A 287 -4.09 -17.34 14.60
CA GLY A 287 -2.63 -17.42 14.66
C GLY A 287 -1.96 -16.04 14.57
N MET A 288 -2.54 -15.13 13.83
CA MET A 288 -2.06 -13.74 13.69
C MET A 288 -2.57 -12.81 14.80
N GLY A 289 -3.44 -13.27 15.67
CA GLY A 289 -4.03 -12.49 16.76
C GLY A 289 -4.95 -11.35 16.27
N VAL A 290 -5.68 -11.57 15.16
CA VAL A 290 -6.63 -10.61 14.58
C VAL A 290 -7.96 -11.26 14.29
N LYS A 291 -9.00 -10.45 14.04
CA LYS A 291 -10.33 -10.93 13.63
C LYS A 291 -10.62 -10.75 12.14
N GLY A 292 -9.78 -10.01 11.45
CA GLY A 292 -9.93 -9.79 10.02
C GLY A 292 -8.72 -9.16 9.38
N VAL A 293 -8.69 -9.18 8.06
CA VAL A 293 -7.65 -8.56 7.24
C VAL A 293 -8.28 -7.60 6.22
N VAL A 294 -7.60 -6.48 5.99
CA VAL A 294 -7.91 -5.54 4.90
C VAL A 294 -6.73 -5.54 3.95
N VAL A 295 -6.98 -5.84 2.68
CA VAL A 295 -5.94 -6.11 1.67
C VAL A 295 -6.22 -5.42 0.35
N GLY A 296 -5.19 -5.31 -0.50
CA GLY A 296 -5.21 -4.87 -1.89
C GLY A 296 -4.78 -5.97 -2.87
N HIS A 297 -3.91 -5.61 -3.83
CA HIS A 297 -3.14 -6.48 -4.72
C HIS A 297 -3.94 -7.30 -5.74
N THR A 298 -5.15 -7.68 -5.45
CA THR A 298 -5.92 -8.60 -6.30
C THR A 298 -7.15 -7.89 -6.84
N PRO A 299 -7.16 -7.44 -8.09
CA PRO A 299 -8.33 -6.81 -8.68
C PRO A 299 -9.46 -7.84 -8.78
N LEU A 300 -10.47 -7.66 -7.96
CA LEU A 300 -11.70 -8.46 -7.98
C LEU A 300 -12.81 -7.69 -8.70
N PRO A 301 -13.82 -8.35 -9.27
CA PRO A 301 -15.00 -7.66 -9.77
C PRO A 301 -15.68 -6.86 -8.66
N HIS A 302 -15.86 -5.54 -8.87
CA HIS A 302 -16.45 -4.61 -7.89
C HIS A 302 -17.23 -3.49 -8.58
N ASP A 303 -17.99 -2.72 -7.80
CA ASP A 303 -18.77 -1.56 -8.21
C ASP A 303 -18.20 -0.22 -7.68
N GLY A 304 -16.90 -0.19 -7.40
CA GLY A 304 -16.20 0.93 -6.78
C GLY A 304 -16.15 0.87 -5.25
N LYS A 305 -16.67 -0.20 -4.65
CA LYS A 305 -16.71 -0.41 -3.20
C LYS A 305 -15.83 -1.58 -2.77
N PRO A 306 -15.35 -1.56 -1.51
CA PRO A 306 -14.63 -2.69 -0.95
C PRO A 306 -15.36 -4.02 -1.11
N VAL A 307 -14.64 -5.05 -1.55
CA VAL A 307 -15.18 -6.40 -1.72
C VAL A 307 -15.04 -7.17 -0.40
N VAL A 308 -16.17 -7.55 0.18
CA VAL A 308 -16.22 -8.27 1.46
C VAL A 308 -16.34 -9.76 1.21
N ALA A 309 -15.45 -10.55 1.80
CA ALA A 309 -15.44 -12.01 1.70
C ALA A 309 -15.32 -12.64 3.09
N TYR A 310 -15.53 -13.97 3.14
CA TYR A 310 -15.43 -14.77 4.37
C TYR A 310 -16.22 -14.16 5.54
N GLU A 311 -17.46 -13.77 5.27
CA GLU A 311 -18.36 -13.18 6.28
C GLU A 311 -17.78 -11.92 6.97
N GLY A 312 -17.05 -11.08 6.22
CA GLY A 312 -16.44 -9.85 6.74
C GLY A 312 -15.03 -10.02 7.33
N ARG A 313 -14.48 -11.23 7.32
CA ARG A 313 -13.12 -11.50 7.80
C ARG A 313 -12.05 -10.96 6.83
N VAL A 314 -12.37 -10.89 5.54
CA VAL A 314 -11.48 -10.35 4.50
C VAL A 314 -12.18 -9.23 3.78
N ILE A 315 -11.51 -8.09 3.68
CA ILE A 315 -11.98 -6.93 2.93
C ILE A 315 -10.89 -6.57 1.92
N ASN A 316 -11.22 -6.67 0.64
CA ASN A 316 -10.33 -6.25 -0.45
C ASN A 316 -10.70 -4.83 -0.86
N ILE A 317 -9.69 -3.95 -0.86
CA ILE A 317 -9.81 -2.54 -1.24
C ILE A 317 -8.95 -2.19 -2.46
N ASP A 318 -8.51 -3.21 -3.22
CA ASP A 318 -7.90 -3.00 -4.53
C ASP A 318 -8.98 -2.59 -5.54
N LEU A 319 -9.18 -1.28 -5.62
CA LEU A 319 -10.21 -0.65 -6.46
C LEU A 319 -9.57 0.29 -7.49
N HIS A 320 -8.29 0.08 -7.82
CA HIS A 320 -7.59 0.87 -8.84
C HIS A 320 -8.27 0.72 -10.21
N ALA A 321 -8.00 1.64 -11.11
CA ALA A 321 -8.63 1.71 -12.44
C ALA A 321 -10.18 1.83 -12.43
N PHE A 322 -10.79 2.13 -11.27
CA PHE A 322 -12.22 2.41 -11.17
C PHE A 322 -12.45 3.83 -10.65
N PRO A 323 -12.71 4.79 -11.54
CA PRO A 323 -12.98 6.18 -11.15
C PRO A 323 -14.14 6.28 -10.16
N GLY A 324 -13.96 7.08 -9.12
CA GLY A 324 -14.97 7.26 -8.07
C GLY A 324 -15.03 6.12 -7.03
N SER A 325 -14.02 5.22 -6.99
CA SER A 325 -13.93 4.18 -5.96
C SER A 325 -13.82 4.77 -4.54
N GLU A 326 -14.36 4.02 -3.57
CA GLU A 326 -14.42 4.45 -2.17
C GLU A 326 -13.19 3.99 -1.37
N ALA A 327 -12.84 4.73 -0.29
CA ALA A 327 -11.92 4.24 0.73
C ALA A 327 -12.65 3.28 1.68
N PHE A 328 -11.91 2.41 2.37
CA PHE A 328 -12.43 1.71 3.53
C PHE A 328 -12.39 2.64 4.74
N ILE A 329 -13.53 2.82 5.41
CA ILE A 329 -13.68 3.74 6.54
C ILE A 329 -14.28 2.99 7.73
N GLU A 330 -13.65 3.11 8.88
CA GLU A 330 -14.15 2.55 10.15
C GLU A 330 -13.94 3.55 11.29
N ARG A 331 -14.88 3.59 12.25
CA ARG A 331 -14.69 4.28 13.52
C ARG A 331 -14.52 3.26 14.62
N TYR A 332 -13.52 3.41 15.45
CA TYR A 332 -13.23 2.47 16.52
C TYR A 332 -12.79 3.17 17.80
N VAL A 333 -12.97 2.49 18.93
CA VAL A 333 -12.41 2.90 20.22
C VAL A 333 -11.11 2.11 20.44
N PRO A 334 -9.97 2.78 20.62
CA PRO A 334 -8.70 2.08 20.83
C PRO A 334 -8.76 1.13 22.03
N SER A 335 -8.35 -0.12 21.85
CA SER A 335 -8.33 -1.13 22.90
C SER A 335 -7.23 -0.91 23.96
N GLY A 336 -6.43 0.13 23.81
CA GLY A 336 -5.23 0.37 24.63
C GLY A 336 -4.01 -0.48 24.20
N GLU A 337 -4.19 -1.43 23.29
CA GLU A 337 -3.06 -2.16 22.68
C GLU A 337 -2.22 -1.23 21.80
N LYS A 338 -0.90 -1.38 21.91
CA LYS A 338 0.01 -0.64 21.03
C LYS A 338 -0.20 -1.12 19.58
N LYS A 339 -0.35 -0.16 18.67
CA LYS A 339 -0.28 -0.44 17.24
C LYS A 339 1.12 -0.95 16.91
N THR A 340 1.21 -2.15 16.35
CA THR A 340 2.50 -2.75 16.02
C THR A 340 2.68 -2.75 14.49
N PRO A 341 3.46 -1.81 13.94
CA PRO A 341 3.80 -1.84 12.53
C PRO A 341 4.90 -2.87 12.26
N LEU A 342 4.68 -3.71 11.26
CA LEU A 342 5.70 -4.65 10.76
C LEU A 342 6.66 -3.92 9.82
N ARG A 343 7.86 -3.63 10.29
CA ARG A 343 8.91 -3.03 9.45
C ARG A 343 9.49 -4.08 8.50
N ASP A 344 9.79 -3.69 7.28
CA ASP A 344 10.63 -4.51 6.40
C ASP A 344 12.11 -4.26 6.72
N LEU A 345 12.73 -5.17 7.47
CA LEU A 345 14.15 -5.08 7.85
C LEU A 345 15.11 -5.27 6.66
N SER A 346 14.63 -5.80 5.53
CA SER A 346 15.48 -5.99 4.35
C SER A 346 15.76 -4.69 3.60
N LEU A 347 14.91 -3.67 3.77
CA LEU A 347 15.06 -2.37 3.11
C LEU A 347 16.17 -1.49 3.71
N GLY A 348 16.68 -1.83 4.89
CA GLY A 348 17.73 -1.07 5.62
C GLY A 348 19.14 -1.64 5.52
N ARG A 349 19.41 -2.66 4.66
CA ARG A 349 20.73 -3.27 4.51
C ARG A 349 21.29 -3.13 3.11
#